data_34cc320fc7a254bb907b0fe9937a4ac0
#
_entry.id   34cc320fc7a254bb907b0fe9937a4ac0
#
_cell.length_a   1.000
_cell.length_b   1.000
_cell.length_c   1.000
_cell.angle_alpha   90.00
_cell.angle_beta   90.00
_cell.angle_gamma   90.00
#
_symmetry.space_group_name_H-M   'P 1'
#
loop_
_entity.id
_entity.type
_entity.pdbx_description
1 polymer ?
#
loop_
_entity_poly.entity_id
_entity_poly.type
_entity_poly.pdbx_seq_one_letter_code
_entity_poly.pdbx_strand_id
1 'polypeptide(L)'
;MNSQAIQVKSENILFQPWVGSKYGSESIFKIPILIVGESNWGISEGAEKDSTFTHQLIESIIDASWRYNFFSNIQSTFVEQANSEDSRKEFWRSVAHCEYIQDWLPKPRMRPDKNMWKKAAPIFKDVVEQLKPKFILFTGKGMFNMATVGLSRDALAIDESLTPTYKNPHATVQINGALASWVYHPAARGNLGHYSQARGVVRLLIETAGGETLI
;
A
#
# COMPACT_ATOMS: atom_id res chain seq x y z
N MET A 1 -8.55 8.16 -23.80
CA MET A 1 -9.71 8.32 -22.91
C MET A 1 -9.15 8.72 -21.56
N ASN A 2 -9.50 9.93 -21.05
CA ASN A 2 -9.11 10.33 -19.71
C ASN A 2 -9.88 9.45 -18.73
N SER A 3 -9.22 8.47 -18.11
CA SER A 3 -9.82 7.80 -16.98
C SER A 3 -9.93 8.85 -15.87
N GLN A 4 -11.15 9.24 -15.51
CA GLN A 4 -11.35 10.08 -14.33
C GLN A 4 -10.73 9.34 -13.15
N ALA A 5 -9.77 9.99 -12.50
CA ALA A 5 -9.15 9.44 -11.30
C ALA A 5 -10.26 9.13 -10.28
N ILE A 6 -10.31 7.90 -9.79
CA ILE A 6 -11.26 7.50 -8.75
C ILE A 6 -10.94 8.35 -7.52
N GLN A 7 -11.89 9.20 -7.10
CA GLN A 7 -11.79 9.94 -5.87
C GLN A 7 -12.53 9.22 -4.76
N VAL A 8 -11.84 8.92 -3.67
CA VAL A 8 -12.44 8.35 -2.47
C VAL A 8 -13.17 9.44 -1.70
N LYS A 9 -14.45 9.20 -1.43
CA LYS A 9 -15.29 10.10 -0.61
C LYS A 9 -15.15 9.68 0.85
N SER A 10 -14.44 10.47 1.62
CA SER A 10 -14.32 10.29 3.07
C SER A 10 -14.23 11.63 3.74
N GLU A 11 -14.89 11.77 4.89
CA GLU A 11 -14.72 12.95 5.72
C GLU A 11 -13.28 13.00 6.26
N ASN A 12 -12.64 14.16 6.16
CA ASN A 12 -11.27 14.39 6.62
C ASN A 12 -10.16 13.62 5.88
N ILE A 13 -10.42 13.12 4.67
CA ILE A 13 -9.33 12.60 3.82
C ILE A 13 -8.46 13.77 3.35
N LEU A 14 -7.18 13.73 3.73
CA LEU A 14 -6.21 14.75 3.32
C LEU A 14 -5.48 14.35 2.05
N PHE A 15 -5.05 13.09 1.96
CA PHE A 15 -4.31 12.56 0.83
C PHE A 15 -5.19 11.58 0.04
N GLN A 16 -5.65 11.98 -1.15
CA GLN A 16 -6.39 11.09 -2.02
C GLN A 16 -5.51 9.91 -2.44
N PRO A 17 -6.01 8.67 -2.40
CA PRO A 17 -5.29 7.51 -2.89
C PRO A 17 -4.91 7.66 -4.37
N TRP A 18 -3.72 7.26 -4.74
CA TRP A 18 -3.40 6.93 -6.11
C TRP A 18 -4.20 5.70 -6.54
N VAL A 19 -4.85 5.77 -7.69
CA VAL A 19 -5.50 4.61 -8.31
C VAL A 19 -5.00 4.52 -9.74
N GLY A 20 -4.23 3.49 -10.02
CA GLY A 20 -3.66 3.28 -11.35
C GLY A 20 -4.73 3.06 -12.42
N SER A 21 -4.47 3.50 -13.65
CA SER A 21 -5.44 3.45 -14.76
C SER A 21 -5.88 2.04 -15.18
N LYS A 22 -5.14 1.01 -14.75
CA LYS A 22 -5.43 -0.41 -14.97
C LYS A 22 -5.81 -1.15 -13.67
N TYR A 23 -6.11 -0.42 -12.60
CA TYR A 23 -6.48 -1.02 -11.31
C TYR A 23 -7.65 -1.98 -11.46
N GLY A 24 -7.51 -3.19 -10.91
CA GLY A 24 -8.54 -4.24 -11.00
C GLY A 24 -8.21 -5.34 -12.01
N SER A 25 -9.18 -5.79 -12.77
CA SER A 25 -9.03 -6.91 -13.73
C SER A 25 -8.10 -6.60 -14.92
N GLU A 26 -7.86 -5.33 -15.22
CA GLU A 26 -6.94 -4.92 -16.28
C GLU A 26 -5.48 -4.85 -15.80
N SER A 27 -5.26 -4.96 -14.47
CA SER A 27 -3.92 -4.94 -13.89
C SER A 27 -3.10 -6.15 -14.33
N ILE A 28 -1.78 -6.04 -14.25
CA ILE A 28 -0.87 -7.17 -14.46
C ILE A 28 -1.12 -8.31 -13.48
N PHE A 29 -1.77 -8.05 -12.36
CA PHE A 29 -2.11 -9.03 -11.32
C PHE A 29 -3.53 -9.60 -11.46
N LYS A 30 -4.35 -9.10 -12.38
CA LYS A 30 -5.75 -9.48 -12.61
C LYS A 30 -6.70 -9.30 -11.43
N ILE A 31 -6.23 -8.72 -10.35
CA ILE A 31 -7.01 -8.35 -9.16
C ILE A 31 -6.68 -6.93 -8.70
N PRO A 32 -7.61 -6.25 -8.01
CA PRO A 32 -7.32 -4.96 -7.39
C PRO A 32 -6.40 -5.12 -6.16
N ILE A 33 -5.25 -4.46 -6.19
CA ILE A 33 -4.25 -4.48 -5.11
C ILE A 33 -4.09 -3.07 -4.53
N LEU A 34 -4.23 -2.94 -3.20
CA LEU A 34 -3.97 -1.72 -2.46
C LEU A 34 -2.66 -1.83 -1.67
N ILE A 35 -1.74 -0.91 -1.91
CA ILE A 35 -0.49 -0.77 -1.16
C ILE A 35 -0.68 0.36 -0.15
N VAL A 36 -0.31 0.12 1.11
CA VAL A 36 -0.52 1.07 2.21
C VAL A 36 0.81 1.50 2.81
N GLY A 37 1.11 2.79 2.71
CA GLY A 37 2.18 3.48 3.41
C GLY A 37 1.74 3.94 4.80
N GLU A 38 2.69 4.28 5.69
CA GLU A 38 2.35 4.73 7.05
C GLU A 38 1.89 6.19 7.04
N SER A 39 2.70 7.09 6.49
CA SER A 39 2.47 8.54 6.58
C SER A 39 3.42 9.34 5.69
N ASN A 40 3.00 10.52 5.33
CA ASN A 40 3.85 11.53 4.74
C ASN A 40 4.59 12.34 5.82
N TRP A 41 5.76 12.87 5.49
CA TRP A 41 6.56 13.70 6.39
C TRP A 41 7.20 14.87 5.63
N GLY A 42 7.52 15.92 6.38
CA GLY A 42 8.09 17.14 5.83
C GLY A 42 6.99 18.06 5.30
N ILE A 43 6.78 19.17 5.97
CA ILE A 43 5.87 20.20 5.54
C ILE A 43 6.69 21.14 4.65
N SER A 44 6.40 21.19 3.35
CA SER A 44 6.71 22.40 2.57
C SER A 44 5.61 23.41 2.85
N GLU A 45 5.96 24.66 3.07
CA GLU A 45 4.99 25.76 3.23
C GLU A 45 3.97 25.71 2.08
N GLY A 46 2.69 25.57 2.41
CA GLY A 46 1.60 25.46 1.44
C GLY A 46 1.18 24.05 1.02
N ALA A 47 1.94 22.99 1.35
CA ALA A 47 1.56 21.61 1.04
C ALA A 47 0.56 20.99 2.03
N GLU A 48 0.21 21.72 3.08
CA GLU A 48 -0.59 21.23 4.21
C GLU A 48 -2.00 20.74 3.85
N LYS A 49 -2.48 21.09 2.64
CA LYS A 49 -3.84 20.74 2.19
C LYS A 49 -3.89 20.24 0.75
N ASP A 50 -2.78 19.78 0.21
CA ASP A 50 -2.77 19.28 -1.16
C ASP A 50 -3.27 17.83 -1.20
N SER A 51 -4.55 17.66 -1.49
CA SER A 51 -5.17 16.34 -1.66
C SER A 51 -4.60 15.55 -2.84
N THR A 52 -3.87 16.20 -3.73
CA THR A 52 -3.25 15.58 -4.91
C THR A 52 -1.82 15.11 -4.66
N PHE A 53 -1.28 15.33 -3.46
CA PHE A 53 0.12 15.02 -3.15
C PHE A 53 0.54 13.59 -3.50
N THR A 54 -0.28 12.58 -3.13
CA THR A 54 0.00 11.18 -3.45
C THR A 54 0.05 10.95 -4.97
N HIS A 55 -0.82 11.62 -5.74
CA HIS A 55 -0.83 11.55 -7.20
C HIS A 55 0.45 12.14 -7.79
N GLN A 56 0.81 13.36 -7.40
CA GLN A 56 2.03 14.02 -7.86
C GLN A 56 3.28 13.19 -7.54
N LEU A 57 3.32 12.61 -6.34
CA LEU A 57 4.42 11.76 -5.91
C LEU A 57 4.54 10.51 -6.80
N ILE A 58 3.45 9.77 -7.02
CA ILE A 58 3.50 8.55 -7.85
C ILE A 58 3.76 8.90 -9.33
N GLU A 59 3.21 9.97 -9.87
CA GLU A 59 3.54 10.44 -11.22
C GLU A 59 5.03 10.75 -11.36
N SER A 60 5.63 11.44 -10.39
CA SER A 60 7.06 11.72 -10.40
C SER A 60 7.93 10.45 -10.35
N ILE A 61 7.43 9.40 -9.71
CA ILE A 61 8.06 8.07 -9.70
C ILE A 61 7.93 7.40 -11.07
N ILE A 62 6.75 7.44 -11.67
CA ILE A 62 6.48 6.89 -13.00
C ILE A 62 7.41 7.55 -14.04
N ASP A 63 7.54 8.86 -14.01
CA ASP A 63 8.34 9.64 -14.95
C ASP A 63 9.85 9.63 -14.63
N ALA A 64 10.25 8.96 -13.54
CA ALA A 64 11.61 8.92 -13.03
C ALA A 64 12.23 10.31 -12.73
N SER A 65 11.41 11.34 -12.61
CA SER A 65 11.84 12.68 -12.17
C SER A 65 12.27 12.67 -10.70
N TRP A 66 11.77 11.70 -9.95
CA TRP A 66 12.15 11.46 -8.57
C TRP A 66 12.44 9.98 -8.31
N ARG A 67 13.55 9.67 -7.61
CA ARG A 67 13.92 8.30 -7.25
C ARG A 67 13.93 8.16 -5.73
N TYR A 68 12.93 7.47 -5.21
CA TYR A 68 12.88 7.05 -3.82
C TYR A 68 13.08 5.55 -3.71
N ASN A 69 14.08 5.13 -2.97
CA ASN A 69 14.32 3.70 -2.70
C ASN A 69 13.10 3.00 -2.11
N PHE A 70 12.28 3.72 -1.35
CA PHE A 70 11.03 3.18 -0.80
C PHE A 70 10.12 2.61 -1.89
N PHE A 71 9.82 3.40 -2.94
CA PHE A 71 8.91 2.99 -4.01
C PHE A 71 9.54 1.95 -4.95
N SER A 72 10.83 2.07 -5.25
CA SER A 72 11.56 1.07 -6.04
C SER A 72 11.60 -0.27 -5.33
N ASN A 73 11.75 -0.26 -4.02
CA ASN A 73 11.78 -1.47 -3.20
C ASN A 73 10.38 -2.08 -3.07
N ILE A 74 9.32 -1.28 -2.96
CA ILE A 74 7.93 -1.77 -3.06
C ILE A 74 7.76 -2.51 -4.38
N GLN A 75 8.04 -1.87 -5.50
CA GLN A 75 7.92 -2.49 -6.81
C GLN A 75 8.70 -3.81 -6.88
N SER A 76 9.93 -3.86 -6.36
CA SER A 76 10.76 -5.06 -6.32
C SER A 76 10.18 -6.20 -5.49
N THR A 77 9.23 -5.94 -4.60
CA THR A 77 8.51 -7.01 -3.88
C THR A 77 7.42 -7.68 -4.71
N PHE A 78 7.02 -7.07 -5.81
CA PHE A 78 5.96 -7.59 -6.69
C PHE A 78 6.53 -8.15 -8.00
N VAL A 79 7.50 -7.46 -8.61
CA VAL A 79 8.01 -7.77 -9.96
C VAL A 79 9.54 -7.90 -9.96
N GLU A 80 10.06 -8.78 -10.83
CA GLU A 80 11.49 -9.05 -10.88
C GLU A 80 12.29 -7.95 -11.56
N GLN A 81 11.79 -7.43 -12.67
CA GLN A 81 12.46 -6.39 -13.47
C GLN A 81 11.99 -4.98 -13.07
N ALA A 82 12.10 -4.65 -11.78
CA ALA A 82 11.61 -3.39 -11.24
C ALA A 82 12.30 -2.12 -11.81
N ASN A 83 13.43 -2.25 -12.47
CA ASN A 83 14.27 -1.11 -12.85
C ASN A 83 14.01 -0.56 -14.26
N SER A 84 13.24 -1.25 -15.11
CA SER A 84 12.90 -0.72 -16.44
C SER A 84 11.76 0.31 -16.34
N GLU A 85 11.76 1.27 -17.28
CA GLU A 85 10.73 2.29 -17.36
C GLU A 85 9.34 1.67 -17.59
N ASP A 86 9.26 0.71 -18.51
CA ASP A 86 8.00 0.04 -18.85
C ASP A 86 7.45 -0.76 -17.66
N SER A 87 8.31 -1.50 -16.96
CA SER A 87 7.92 -2.24 -15.75
C SER A 87 7.42 -1.30 -14.65
N ARG A 88 8.06 -0.15 -14.47
CA ARG A 88 7.65 0.86 -13.49
C ARG A 88 6.29 1.46 -13.84
N LYS A 89 6.09 1.87 -15.08
CA LYS A 89 4.82 2.41 -15.57
C LYS A 89 3.69 1.39 -15.43
N GLU A 90 3.94 0.16 -15.86
CA GLU A 90 2.95 -0.91 -15.83
C GLU A 90 2.56 -1.29 -14.40
N PHE A 91 3.53 -1.38 -13.50
CA PHE A 91 3.29 -1.66 -12.08
C PHE A 91 2.39 -0.58 -11.43
N TRP A 92 2.80 0.69 -11.50
CA TRP A 92 2.06 1.77 -10.82
C TRP A 92 0.69 2.03 -11.46
N ARG A 93 0.51 1.72 -12.74
CA ARG A 93 -0.81 1.72 -13.37
C ARG A 93 -1.71 0.58 -12.92
N SER A 94 -1.16 -0.49 -12.38
CA SER A 94 -1.87 -1.72 -12.00
C SER A 94 -2.31 -1.76 -10.54
N VAL A 95 -1.83 -0.86 -9.70
CA VAL A 95 -2.09 -0.85 -8.25
C VAL A 95 -2.71 0.46 -7.77
N ALA A 96 -3.31 0.42 -6.58
CA ALA A 96 -3.61 1.62 -5.81
C ALA A 96 -2.59 1.79 -4.67
N HIS A 97 -2.36 3.03 -4.25
CA HIS A 97 -1.51 3.37 -3.11
C HIS A 97 -2.14 4.47 -2.25
N CYS A 98 -2.10 4.31 -0.94
CA CYS A 98 -2.52 5.34 0.01
C CYS A 98 -1.61 5.37 1.23
N GLU A 99 -1.61 6.50 1.93
CA GLU A 99 -1.07 6.59 3.27
C GLU A 99 -2.17 6.30 4.30
N TYR A 100 -1.86 5.47 5.30
CA TYR A 100 -2.81 5.15 6.37
C TYR A 100 -3.12 6.38 7.22
N ILE A 101 -2.07 7.11 7.65
CA ILE A 101 -2.18 8.34 8.42
C ILE A 101 -2.46 9.50 7.48
N GLN A 102 -3.58 10.16 7.68
CA GLN A 102 -4.03 11.31 6.90
C GLN A 102 -3.61 12.62 7.57
N ASP A 103 -2.31 12.72 7.88
CA ASP A 103 -1.72 13.89 8.51
C ASP A 103 -0.23 13.97 8.17
N TRP A 104 0.34 15.17 8.20
CA TRP A 104 1.77 15.37 8.00
C TRP A 104 2.55 15.12 9.28
N LEU A 105 3.59 14.30 9.20
CA LEU A 105 4.57 14.22 10.27
C LEU A 105 5.63 15.30 10.13
N PRO A 106 6.01 16.01 11.21
CA PRO A 106 6.96 17.13 11.12
C PRO A 106 8.33 16.77 10.57
N LYS A 107 8.74 15.52 10.73
CA LYS A 107 10.06 15.05 10.29
C LYS A 107 10.08 13.53 10.01
N PRO A 108 11.05 13.06 9.20
CA PRO A 108 11.20 11.64 8.91
C PRO A 108 11.45 10.82 10.20
N ARG A 109 10.96 9.58 10.21
CA ARG A 109 11.09 8.61 11.31
C ARG A 109 10.35 9.01 12.59
N MET A 110 9.56 10.06 12.58
CA MET A 110 8.63 10.34 13.65
C MET A 110 7.51 9.31 13.63
N ARG A 111 7.03 8.91 14.80
CA ARG A 111 5.91 7.98 14.90
C ARG A 111 4.61 8.76 15.01
N PRO A 112 3.54 8.34 14.32
CA PRO A 112 2.22 8.89 14.54
C PRO A 112 1.78 8.70 15.99
N ASP A 113 1.07 9.65 16.55
CA ASP A 113 0.50 9.56 17.88
C ASP A 113 -0.83 8.76 17.88
N LYS A 114 -1.34 8.48 19.07
CA LYS A 114 -2.58 7.71 19.25
C LYS A 114 -3.80 8.36 18.58
N ASN A 115 -3.84 9.69 18.54
CA ASN A 115 -4.96 10.42 17.94
C ASN A 115 -4.93 10.32 16.41
N MET A 116 -3.74 10.41 15.82
CA MET A 116 -3.54 10.19 14.37
C MET A 116 -4.01 8.78 13.98
N TRP A 117 -3.61 7.74 14.71
CA TRP A 117 -4.07 6.37 14.47
C TRP A 117 -5.58 6.23 14.58
N LYS A 118 -6.21 6.82 15.61
CA LYS A 118 -7.65 6.78 15.82
C LYS A 118 -8.41 7.47 14.68
N LYS A 119 -7.93 8.62 14.22
CA LYS A 119 -8.54 9.38 13.11
C LYS A 119 -8.40 8.65 11.77
N ALA A 120 -7.30 7.95 11.55
CA ALA A 120 -7.02 7.28 10.30
C ALA A 120 -7.92 6.05 10.04
N ALA A 121 -8.30 5.31 11.08
CA ALA A 121 -9.04 4.07 10.95
C ALA A 121 -10.35 4.19 10.14
N PRO A 122 -11.28 5.14 10.45
CA PRO A 122 -12.51 5.30 9.66
C PRO A 122 -12.23 5.72 8.21
N ILE A 123 -11.23 6.59 7.98
CA ILE A 123 -10.86 7.02 6.62
C ILE A 123 -10.33 5.83 5.81
N PHE A 124 -9.46 5.02 6.41
CA PHE A 124 -8.94 3.81 5.76
C PHE A 124 -10.04 2.80 5.45
N LYS A 125 -11.04 2.65 6.34
CA LYS A 125 -12.23 1.84 6.06
C LYS A 125 -12.95 2.33 4.80
N ASP A 126 -13.20 3.64 4.67
CA ASP A 126 -13.83 4.23 3.49
C ASP A 126 -13.00 3.98 2.21
N VAL A 127 -11.68 4.05 2.30
CA VAL A 127 -10.77 3.71 1.18
C VAL A 127 -10.98 2.26 0.75
N VAL A 128 -10.97 1.32 1.69
CA VAL A 128 -11.13 -0.11 1.37
C VAL A 128 -12.52 -0.42 0.81
N GLU A 129 -13.58 0.17 1.38
CA GLU A 129 -14.96 -0.03 0.93
C GLU A 129 -15.19 0.48 -0.51
N GLN A 130 -14.55 1.59 -0.88
CA GLN A 130 -14.72 2.19 -2.21
C GLN A 130 -13.81 1.58 -3.27
N LEU A 131 -12.55 1.29 -2.93
CA LEU A 131 -11.59 0.68 -3.87
C LEU A 131 -11.78 -0.84 -4.00
N LYS A 132 -12.41 -1.51 -3.03
CA LYS A 132 -12.70 -2.95 -3.02
C LYS A 132 -11.50 -3.82 -3.40
N PRO A 133 -10.32 -3.62 -2.77
CA PRO A 133 -9.16 -4.44 -3.06
C PRO A 133 -9.46 -5.92 -2.77
N LYS A 134 -8.77 -6.82 -3.46
CA LYS A 134 -8.70 -8.24 -3.13
C LYS A 134 -7.48 -8.56 -2.29
N PHE A 135 -6.41 -7.78 -2.48
CA PHE A 135 -5.19 -7.89 -1.69
C PHE A 135 -4.75 -6.51 -1.18
N ILE A 136 -4.37 -6.43 0.11
CA ILE A 136 -3.85 -5.23 0.77
C ILE A 136 -2.47 -5.54 1.31
N LEU A 137 -1.46 -4.77 0.88
CA LEU A 137 -0.10 -4.89 1.36
C LEU A 137 0.29 -3.68 2.22
N PHE A 138 0.52 -3.90 3.50
CA PHE A 138 1.07 -2.89 4.40
C PHE A 138 2.59 -2.86 4.33
N THR A 139 3.19 -1.68 4.18
CA THR A 139 4.64 -1.49 4.06
C THR A 139 5.33 -1.30 5.41
N GLY A 140 4.96 -2.12 6.39
CA GLY A 140 5.56 -2.11 7.73
C GLY A 140 4.78 -2.96 8.73
N LYS A 141 5.48 -3.85 9.47
CA LYS A 141 4.85 -4.67 10.50
C LYS A 141 4.20 -3.85 11.62
N GLY A 142 4.89 -2.79 12.07
CA GLY A 142 4.34 -1.93 13.13
C GLY A 142 3.05 -1.24 12.71
N MET A 143 3.02 -0.72 11.48
CA MET A 143 1.83 -0.11 10.90
C MET A 143 0.70 -1.14 10.76
N PHE A 144 0.98 -2.33 10.20
CA PHE A 144 0.00 -3.40 10.08
C PHE A 144 -0.65 -3.73 11.44
N ASN A 145 0.16 -3.93 12.48
CA ASN A 145 -0.36 -4.21 13.82
C ASN A 145 -1.25 -3.08 14.37
N MET A 146 -0.84 -1.83 14.18
CA MET A 146 -1.62 -0.67 14.64
C MET A 146 -2.93 -0.50 13.86
N ALA A 147 -2.88 -0.67 12.54
CA ALA A 147 -4.05 -0.59 11.68
C ALA A 147 -5.07 -1.69 12.01
N THR A 148 -4.61 -2.93 12.21
CA THR A 148 -5.49 -4.07 12.52
C THR A 148 -6.11 -3.99 13.91
N VAL A 149 -5.45 -3.39 14.88
CA VAL A 149 -6.02 -3.10 16.21
C VAL A 149 -7.06 -1.97 16.14
N GLY A 150 -6.84 -0.98 15.29
CA GLY A 150 -7.75 0.16 15.11
C GLY A 150 -9.03 -0.18 14.33
N LEU A 151 -8.96 -1.19 13.46
CA LEU A 151 -10.12 -1.73 12.76
C LEU A 151 -10.88 -2.64 13.73
N SER A 152 -12.19 -2.41 13.94
CA SER A 152 -12.98 -3.21 14.86
C SER A 152 -12.83 -4.72 14.55
N ARG A 153 -12.85 -5.56 15.58
CA ARG A 153 -12.76 -7.04 15.43
C ARG A 153 -13.82 -7.61 14.48
N ASP A 154 -14.94 -6.94 14.34
CA ASP A 154 -16.03 -7.34 13.44
C ASP A 154 -15.72 -7.10 11.95
N ALA A 155 -14.70 -6.29 11.65
CA ALA A 155 -14.20 -6.08 10.29
C ALA A 155 -13.07 -7.02 9.90
N LEU A 156 -12.57 -7.83 10.84
CA LEU A 156 -11.40 -8.69 10.66
C LEU A 156 -11.81 -10.15 10.94
N ALA A 157 -12.07 -10.92 9.89
CA ALA A 157 -12.01 -12.36 9.98
C ALA A 157 -10.53 -12.77 9.89
N ILE A 158 -9.98 -13.34 10.96
CA ILE A 158 -8.63 -13.93 10.95
C ILE A 158 -8.76 -15.30 10.32
N ASP A 159 -8.17 -15.48 9.15
CA ASP A 159 -8.04 -16.82 8.57
C ASP A 159 -6.77 -17.45 9.11
N GLU A 160 -6.94 -18.31 10.15
CA GLU A 160 -5.84 -19.03 10.78
C GLU A 160 -5.23 -20.10 9.86
N SER A 161 -5.91 -20.50 8.77
CA SER A 161 -5.39 -21.48 7.81
C SER A 161 -4.17 -20.95 7.03
N LEU A 162 -4.03 -19.63 6.95
CA LEU A 162 -2.90 -18.93 6.35
C LEU A 162 -1.87 -18.50 7.42
N THR A 163 -1.96 -19.04 8.64
CA THR A 163 -0.98 -18.73 9.68
C THR A 163 0.43 -19.00 9.18
N PRO A 164 1.35 -18.08 9.41
CA PRO A 164 2.72 -18.21 8.96
C PRO A 164 3.35 -19.47 9.53
N THR A 165 3.87 -20.32 8.68
CA THR A 165 4.79 -21.35 9.12
C THR A 165 6.06 -20.69 9.69
N TYR A 166 6.84 -21.40 10.48
CA TYR A 166 8.13 -20.93 11.01
C TYR A 166 9.03 -20.26 9.95
N LYS A 167 8.86 -20.61 8.68
CA LYS A 167 9.59 -20.05 7.53
C LYS A 167 8.94 -18.82 6.92
N ASN A 168 7.71 -18.48 7.29
CA ASN A 168 6.98 -17.33 6.76
C ASN A 168 6.23 -16.59 7.87
N PRO A 169 6.89 -15.61 8.53
CA PRO A 169 6.34 -14.91 9.68
C PRO A 169 5.31 -13.82 9.32
N HIS A 170 4.74 -13.82 8.12
CA HIS A 170 3.77 -12.81 7.71
C HIS A 170 2.37 -13.23 8.16
N ALA A 171 1.87 -12.59 9.20
CA ALA A 171 0.47 -12.73 9.59
C ALA A 171 -0.44 -12.21 8.46
N THR A 172 -1.52 -12.93 8.21
CA THR A 172 -2.58 -12.48 7.30
C THR A 172 -3.86 -12.24 8.08
N VAL A 173 -4.62 -11.27 7.64
CA VAL A 173 -5.97 -10.99 8.15
C VAL A 173 -6.87 -10.66 6.97
N GLN A 174 -8.19 -10.73 7.18
CA GLN A 174 -9.14 -10.21 6.21
C GLN A 174 -9.66 -8.84 6.64
N ILE A 175 -9.67 -7.90 5.69
CA ILE A 175 -10.23 -6.56 5.88
C ILE A 175 -11.31 -6.34 4.81
N ASN A 176 -12.56 -6.32 5.19
CA ASN A 176 -13.71 -6.22 4.28
C ASN A 176 -13.66 -7.23 3.12
N GLY A 177 -13.24 -8.48 3.41
CA GLY A 177 -13.10 -9.54 2.41
C GLY A 177 -11.83 -9.48 1.55
N ALA A 178 -10.96 -8.50 1.78
CA ALA A 178 -9.65 -8.43 1.18
C ALA A 178 -8.62 -9.19 2.04
N LEU A 179 -7.79 -10.02 1.42
CA LEU A 179 -6.63 -10.60 2.09
C LEU A 179 -5.62 -9.48 2.38
N ALA A 180 -5.21 -9.32 3.63
CA ALA A 180 -4.24 -8.30 4.03
C ALA A 180 -3.02 -8.90 4.70
N SER A 181 -1.85 -8.40 4.37
CA SER A 181 -0.58 -8.79 4.97
C SER A 181 0.42 -7.62 4.97
N TRP A 182 1.64 -7.87 5.40
CA TRP A 182 2.66 -6.84 5.51
C TRP A 182 4.02 -7.32 5.00
N VAL A 183 4.85 -6.35 4.62
CA VAL A 183 6.29 -6.53 4.39
C VAL A 183 7.06 -5.60 5.29
N TYR A 184 8.35 -5.88 5.53
CA TYR A 184 9.22 -4.94 6.23
C TYR A 184 9.27 -3.60 5.49
N HIS A 185 9.42 -2.52 6.24
CA HIS A 185 9.46 -1.17 5.67
C HIS A 185 10.50 -1.09 4.54
N PRO A 186 10.11 -0.71 3.32
CA PRO A 186 10.96 -0.80 2.13
C PRO A 186 12.26 0.02 2.19
N ALA A 187 12.31 1.07 3.03
CA ALA A 187 13.53 1.84 3.27
C ALA A 187 14.36 1.35 4.47
N ALA A 188 14.01 0.21 5.09
CA ALA A 188 14.80 -0.35 6.18
C ALA A 188 16.17 -0.77 5.66
N ARG A 189 17.24 -0.22 6.26
CA ARG A 189 18.62 -0.56 5.90
C ARG A 189 18.93 -1.99 6.30
N GLY A 190 19.51 -2.76 5.39
CA GLY A 190 20.31 -3.88 5.81
C GLY A 190 20.11 -5.23 5.16
N ASN A 191 19.19 -5.44 4.19
CA ASN A 191 19.20 -6.73 3.50
C ASN A 191 18.52 -6.68 2.13
N LEU A 192 19.31 -6.66 1.06
CA LEU A 192 18.84 -6.90 -0.30
C LEU A 192 18.16 -8.28 -0.47
N GLY A 193 18.49 -9.25 0.42
CA GLY A 193 17.82 -10.55 0.45
C GLY A 193 16.35 -10.53 0.92
N HIS A 194 15.91 -9.48 1.62
CA HIS A 194 14.53 -9.38 2.07
C HIS A 194 13.51 -9.18 0.96
N TYR A 195 13.88 -8.49 -0.13
CA TYR A 195 12.92 -8.24 -1.22
C TYR A 195 12.64 -9.49 -2.06
N SER A 196 13.63 -10.32 -2.32
CA SER A 196 13.41 -11.58 -3.03
C SER A 196 12.60 -12.58 -2.19
N GLN A 197 12.84 -12.64 -0.88
CA GLN A 197 12.04 -13.45 0.04
C GLN A 197 10.62 -12.88 0.17
N ALA A 198 10.48 -11.57 0.33
CA ALA A 198 9.19 -10.90 0.38
C ALA A 198 8.39 -11.12 -0.92
N ARG A 199 9.06 -11.13 -2.08
CA ARG A 199 8.42 -11.38 -3.38
C ARG A 199 7.75 -12.75 -3.42
N GLY A 200 8.41 -13.81 -2.96
CA GLY A 200 7.83 -15.14 -2.89
C GLY A 200 6.54 -15.19 -2.06
N VAL A 201 6.54 -14.49 -0.91
CA VAL A 201 5.37 -14.37 -0.06
C VAL A 201 4.27 -13.54 -0.71
N VAL A 202 4.59 -12.37 -1.26
CA VAL A 202 3.62 -11.49 -1.92
C VAL A 202 2.99 -12.20 -3.11
N ARG A 203 3.78 -12.94 -3.90
CA ARG A 203 3.29 -13.77 -5.01
C ARG A 203 2.25 -14.79 -4.52
N LEU A 204 2.57 -15.57 -3.50
CA LEU A 204 1.64 -16.55 -2.92
C LEU A 204 0.35 -15.89 -2.42
N LEU A 205 0.45 -14.71 -1.79
CA LEU A 205 -0.72 -13.99 -1.28
C LEU A 205 -1.60 -13.43 -2.41
N ILE A 206 -1.00 -12.96 -3.51
CA ILE A 206 -1.73 -12.54 -4.71
C ILE A 206 -2.49 -13.72 -5.31
N GLU A 207 -1.84 -14.86 -5.48
CA GLU A 207 -2.46 -16.09 -5.99
C GLU A 207 -3.59 -16.58 -5.06
N THR A 208 -3.38 -16.53 -3.74
CA THR A 208 -4.40 -16.87 -2.74
C THR A 208 -5.60 -15.93 -2.83
N ALA A 209 -5.39 -14.65 -3.13
CA ALA A 209 -6.44 -13.67 -3.35
C ALA A 209 -7.14 -13.80 -4.73
N GLY A 210 -6.75 -14.79 -5.54
CA GLY A 210 -7.30 -15.07 -6.86
C GLY A 210 -6.67 -14.26 -8.00
N GLY A 211 -5.49 -13.71 -7.77
CA GLY A 211 -4.72 -12.98 -8.78
C GLY A 211 -3.71 -13.85 -9.52
N GLU A 212 -3.05 -13.22 -10.49
CA GLU A 212 -1.97 -13.79 -11.27
C GLU A 212 -0.65 -13.08 -10.94
N THR A 213 0.46 -13.78 -11.05
CA THR A 213 1.80 -13.20 -10.89
C THR A 213 2.59 -13.39 -12.16
N LEU A 214 3.26 -12.33 -12.59
CA LEU A 214 4.20 -12.43 -13.71
C LEU A 214 5.40 -13.28 -13.28
N ILE A 215 5.70 -14.30 -14.06
CA ILE A 215 6.87 -15.17 -13.92
C ILE A 215 8.13 -14.40 -14.33
#